data_b672816f7be80094601bd3ea342c4a2e
#
_entry.id   b672816f7be80094601bd3ea342c4a2e
#
_cell.length_a   1.000
_cell.length_b   1.000
_cell.length_c   1.000
_cell.angle_alpha   90.00
_cell.angle_beta   90.00
_cell.angle_gamma   90.00
#
_symmetry.space_group_name_H-M   'P 1'
#
loop_
_entity.id
_entity.type
_entity.pdbx_description
1 polymer ?
#
loop_
_entity_poly.entity_id
_entity_poly.type
_entity_poly.pdbx_seq_one_letter_code
_entity_poly.pdbx_strand_id
1 'polypeptide(L)'
;MSTPLFFRHLLTYNVYMKRIYTFGHEQVERNITVGDMLKNKQKNIKMTQVTAGNAEEAEIIANQDIDMIITGSDWYEDVRRGAPNTFITAALFAGRFITNEEILRGAFEVMMKGADSVLTPRSFDVVEMLAKEGMQVQGHVGMVPSMATKYGGIRTVGKTADEALNVLKDMKRLENAGAFGAEVECVAEDALIELKKHTSLVLNSLG
;
A
#
# COMPACT_ATOMS: atom_id res chain seq x y z
N MET A 1 40.78 14.93 -24.45
CA MET A 1 39.96 13.81 -24.96
C MET A 1 39.16 13.30 -23.78
N SER A 2 37.91 13.70 -23.72
CA SER A 2 36.96 13.40 -22.63
C SER A 2 36.23 12.10 -22.94
N THR A 3 36.42 11.09 -22.11
CA THR A 3 35.71 9.82 -22.16
C THR A 3 34.25 10.05 -21.72
N PRO A 4 33.25 9.56 -22.48
CA PRO A 4 31.85 9.82 -22.15
C PRO A 4 31.39 9.05 -20.90
N LEU A 5 30.67 9.77 -20.05
CA LEU A 5 29.98 9.31 -18.85
C LEU A 5 28.72 8.45 -19.22
N PHE A 6 28.88 7.29 -19.82
CA PHE A 6 27.76 6.45 -20.24
C PHE A 6 27.83 4.98 -19.74
N PHE A 7 28.63 4.71 -18.71
CA PHE A 7 28.72 3.37 -18.13
C PHE A 7 28.57 3.38 -16.60
N ARG A 8 27.45 3.90 -16.11
CA ARG A 8 27.03 3.69 -14.73
C ARG A 8 25.52 3.39 -14.75
N HIS A 9 25.17 2.14 -14.94
CA HIS A 9 23.94 1.49 -14.47
C HIS A 9 23.77 0.12 -15.13
N LEU A 10 24.77 -0.74 -14.95
CA LEU A 10 24.59 -2.18 -15.08
C LEU A 10 25.04 -2.84 -13.76
N LEU A 11 24.59 -2.27 -12.65
CA LEU A 11 24.37 -3.08 -11.46
C LEU A 11 22.98 -3.67 -11.66
N THR A 12 22.91 -4.83 -12.28
CA THR A 12 21.76 -5.73 -12.15
C THR A 12 21.55 -5.90 -10.64
N TYR A 13 20.60 -5.16 -10.09
CA TYR A 13 20.00 -5.52 -8.81
C TYR A 13 19.44 -6.91 -9.05
N ASN A 14 20.13 -7.89 -8.51
CA ASN A 14 19.65 -9.25 -8.45
C ASN A 14 18.52 -9.23 -7.43
N VAL A 15 17.31 -8.78 -7.86
CA VAL A 15 16.10 -8.82 -7.05
C VAL A 15 15.86 -10.30 -6.82
N TYR A 16 16.26 -10.76 -5.63
CA TYR A 16 16.07 -12.15 -5.26
C TYR A 16 14.57 -12.38 -5.10
N MET A 17 13.94 -12.87 -6.18
CA MET A 17 12.51 -13.16 -6.19
C MET A 17 12.14 -14.11 -5.05
N LYS A 18 11.05 -13.80 -4.37
CA LYS A 18 10.54 -14.57 -3.23
C LYS A 18 9.48 -15.53 -3.71
N ARG A 19 9.68 -16.82 -3.47
CA ARG A 19 8.60 -17.79 -3.65
C ARG A 19 7.61 -17.67 -2.52
N ILE A 20 6.36 -17.46 -2.87
CA ILE A 20 5.24 -17.39 -1.93
C ILE A 20 4.08 -18.25 -2.41
N TYR A 21 3.12 -18.48 -1.53
CA TYR A 21 1.79 -18.93 -1.92
C TYR A 21 0.85 -17.72 -1.89
N THR A 22 0.06 -17.54 -2.94
CA THR A 22 -1.02 -16.56 -2.96
C THR A 22 -2.11 -16.96 -1.96
N PHE A 23 -3.06 -16.08 -1.69
CA PHE A 23 -4.24 -16.37 -0.88
C PHE A 23 -5.05 -17.55 -1.46
N GLY A 24 -5.06 -17.71 -2.80
CA GLY A 24 -5.65 -18.83 -3.52
C GLY A 24 -4.78 -20.10 -3.57
N HIS A 25 -3.71 -20.18 -2.75
CA HIS A 25 -2.78 -21.32 -2.67
C HIS A 25 -1.98 -21.61 -3.96
N GLU A 26 -1.84 -20.66 -4.85
CA GLU A 26 -0.97 -20.78 -6.03
C GLU A 26 0.47 -20.39 -5.66
N GLN A 27 1.45 -21.20 -6.10
CA GLN A 27 2.85 -20.87 -5.91
C GLN A 27 3.31 -19.88 -6.98
N VAL A 28 3.81 -18.72 -6.54
CA VAL A 28 4.25 -17.62 -7.40
C VAL A 28 5.55 -17.01 -6.90
N GLU A 29 6.15 -16.15 -7.72
CA GLU A 29 7.29 -15.32 -7.32
C GLU A 29 6.86 -13.86 -7.14
N ARG A 30 7.48 -13.18 -6.15
CA ARG A 30 7.31 -11.73 -5.91
C ARG A 30 8.65 -11.07 -5.65
N ASN A 31 8.76 -9.83 -6.11
CA ASN A 31 9.94 -8.99 -5.86
C ASN A 31 10.10 -8.63 -4.37
N ILE A 32 9.00 -8.39 -3.66
CA ILE A 32 8.97 -8.04 -2.23
C ILE A 32 7.78 -8.70 -1.54
N THR A 33 7.86 -8.88 -0.23
CA THR A 33 6.77 -9.39 0.62
C THR A 33 6.48 -8.43 1.76
N VAL A 34 5.32 -8.56 2.41
CA VAL A 34 5.01 -7.80 3.64
C VAL A 34 6.10 -7.99 4.71
N GLY A 35 6.63 -9.21 4.85
CA GLY A 35 7.73 -9.48 5.77
C GLY A 35 9.01 -8.71 5.44
N ASP A 36 9.33 -8.51 4.15
CA ASP A 36 10.45 -7.69 3.72
C ASP A 36 10.17 -6.20 3.96
N MET A 37 8.95 -5.73 3.69
CA MET A 37 8.54 -4.34 3.96
C MET A 37 8.68 -3.97 5.45
N LEU A 38 8.26 -4.86 6.34
CA LEU A 38 8.40 -4.66 7.79
C LEU A 38 9.87 -4.61 8.21
N LYS A 39 10.73 -5.48 7.65
CA LYS A 39 12.18 -5.43 7.88
C LYS A 39 12.83 -4.15 7.31
N ASN A 40 12.40 -3.72 6.13
CA ASN A 40 12.89 -2.49 5.50
C ASN A 40 12.52 -1.28 6.34
N LYS A 41 11.29 -1.23 6.87
CA LYS A 41 10.86 -0.18 7.81
C LYS A 41 11.79 -0.12 9.04
N GLN A 42 12.08 -1.26 9.68
CA GLN A 42 12.98 -1.32 10.84
C GLN A 42 14.38 -0.80 10.52
N LYS A 43 14.87 -1.06 9.30
CA LYS A 43 16.17 -0.60 8.80
C LYS A 43 16.12 0.81 8.21
N ASN A 44 14.97 1.49 8.22
CA ASN A 44 14.73 2.77 7.56
C ASN A 44 15.08 2.77 6.05
N ILE A 45 14.92 1.63 5.39
CA ILE A 45 15.04 1.51 3.93
C ILE A 45 13.74 2.01 3.33
N LYS A 46 13.85 2.95 2.38
CA LYS A 46 12.71 3.51 1.67
C LYS A 46 12.25 2.56 0.58
N MET A 47 10.95 2.54 0.35
CA MET A 47 10.29 1.77 -0.70
C MET A 47 9.39 2.70 -1.51
N THR A 48 9.14 2.33 -2.74
CA THR A 48 8.35 3.11 -3.70
C THR A 48 7.07 2.37 -4.06
N GLN A 49 5.96 3.12 -4.16
CA GLN A 49 4.68 2.61 -4.66
C GLN A 49 4.14 3.55 -5.73
N VAL A 50 3.65 2.98 -6.82
CA VAL A 50 3.06 3.73 -7.94
C VAL A 50 1.71 3.14 -8.31
N THR A 51 0.79 3.98 -8.76
CA THR A 51 -0.52 3.55 -9.26
C THR A 51 -0.42 3.12 -10.72
N ALA A 52 -1.06 2.01 -11.07
CA ALA A 52 -1.28 1.57 -12.45
C ALA A 52 -2.77 1.28 -12.69
N GLY A 53 -3.27 1.63 -13.87
CA GLY A 53 -4.65 1.41 -14.27
C GLY A 53 -4.82 0.33 -15.36
N ASN A 54 -3.72 -0.13 -15.96
CA ASN A 54 -3.75 -1.11 -17.06
C ASN A 54 -2.43 -1.89 -17.16
N ALA A 55 -2.38 -2.87 -18.06
CA ALA A 55 -1.22 -3.74 -18.24
C ALA A 55 0.01 -3.00 -18.78
N GLU A 56 -0.16 -2.04 -19.67
CA GLU A 56 0.96 -1.29 -20.29
C GLU A 56 1.67 -0.43 -19.24
N GLU A 57 0.91 0.28 -18.41
CA GLU A 57 1.47 1.05 -17.30
C GLU A 57 2.19 0.13 -16.29
N ALA A 58 1.58 -1.00 -15.96
CA ALA A 58 2.13 -1.95 -15.02
C ALA A 58 3.44 -2.58 -15.55
N GLU A 59 3.53 -2.89 -16.84
CA GLU A 59 4.75 -3.39 -17.48
C GLU A 59 5.89 -2.37 -17.43
N ILE A 60 5.58 -1.09 -17.72
CA ILE A 60 6.57 -0.01 -17.63
C ILE A 60 7.08 0.10 -16.19
N ILE A 61 6.18 0.11 -15.20
CA ILE A 61 6.53 0.21 -13.78
C ILE A 61 7.37 -0.99 -13.34
N ALA A 62 6.98 -2.22 -13.72
CA ALA A 62 7.68 -3.46 -13.34
C ALA A 62 9.11 -3.53 -13.89
N ASN A 63 9.40 -2.80 -14.99
CA ASN A 63 10.73 -2.69 -15.58
C ASN A 63 11.57 -1.53 -15.00
N GLN A 64 11.04 -0.81 -14.01
CA GLN A 64 11.75 0.22 -13.25
C GLN A 64 12.08 -0.28 -11.86
N ASP A 65 12.86 0.51 -11.12
CA ASP A 65 13.21 0.25 -9.70
C ASP A 65 12.05 0.71 -8.77
N ILE A 66 10.85 0.14 -9.01
CA ILE A 66 9.64 0.39 -8.22
C ILE A 66 9.28 -0.88 -7.45
N ASP A 67 9.10 -0.74 -6.13
CA ASP A 67 8.87 -1.89 -5.26
C ASP A 67 7.44 -2.43 -5.34
N MET A 68 6.44 -1.54 -5.45
CA MET A 68 5.03 -1.91 -5.31
C MET A 68 4.14 -1.17 -6.30
N ILE A 69 3.06 -1.82 -6.68
CA ILE A 69 1.95 -1.22 -7.43
C ILE A 69 0.70 -1.20 -6.57
N ILE A 70 -0.08 -0.12 -6.67
CA ILE A 70 -1.47 -0.07 -6.20
C ILE A 70 -2.41 0.13 -7.39
N THR A 71 -3.54 -0.55 -7.38
CA THR A 71 -4.55 -0.45 -8.42
C THR A 71 -5.95 -0.62 -7.86
N GLY A 72 -6.97 -0.15 -8.57
CA GLY A 72 -8.36 -0.48 -8.22
C GLY A 72 -8.64 -1.98 -8.41
N SER A 73 -9.51 -2.53 -7.55
CA SER A 73 -9.89 -3.95 -7.65
C SER A 73 -10.44 -4.35 -9.02
N ASP A 74 -11.04 -3.40 -9.75
CA ASP A 74 -11.59 -3.64 -11.10
C ASP A 74 -10.54 -3.79 -12.18
N TRP A 75 -9.36 -3.19 -11.98
CA TRP A 75 -8.25 -3.19 -12.94
C TRP A 75 -7.17 -4.21 -12.56
N TYR A 76 -7.34 -4.88 -11.43
CA TYR A 76 -6.32 -5.77 -10.87
C TYR A 76 -5.80 -6.81 -11.87
N GLU A 77 -6.71 -7.52 -12.57
CA GLU A 77 -6.31 -8.59 -13.50
C GLU A 77 -5.47 -8.07 -14.67
N ASP A 78 -5.85 -6.90 -15.18
CA ASP A 78 -5.12 -6.25 -16.26
C ASP A 78 -3.73 -5.82 -15.79
N VAL A 79 -3.64 -5.15 -14.65
CA VAL A 79 -2.39 -4.72 -14.03
C VAL A 79 -1.50 -5.91 -13.66
N ARG A 80 -2.05 -7.00 -13.12
CA ARG A 80 -1.28 -8.22 -12.81
C ARG A 80 -0.69 -8.86 -14.06
N ARG A 81 -1.38 -8.80 -15.19
CA ARG A 81 -0.87 -9.31 -16.47
C ARG A 81 0.38 -8.55 -16.91
N GLY A 82 0.44 -7.22 -16.73
CA GLY A 82 1.60 -6.38 -17.04
C GLY A 82 2.75 -6.53 -16.03
N ALA A 83 2.44 -6.81 -14.77
CA ALA A 83 3.42 -6.90 -13.69
C ALA A 83 3.29 -8.23 -12.90
N PRO A 84 3.65 -9.38 -13.52
CA PRO A 84 3.37 -10.70 -12.95
C PRO A 84 4.05 -10.97 -11.61
N ASN A 85 5.21 -10.38 -11.36
CA ASN A 85 6.02 -10.63 -10.17
C ASN A 85 6.11 -9.44 -9.20
N THR A 86 5.53 -8.30 -9.53
CA THR A 86 5.52 -7.12 -8.64
C THR A 86 4.48 -7.30 -7.54
N PHE A 87 4.77 -6.84 -6.33
CA PHE A 87 3.78 -6.79 -5.25
C PHE A 87 2.67 -5.81 -5.62
N ILE A 88 1.42 -6.29 -5.65
CA ILE A 88 0.26 -5.48 -6.03
C ILE A 88 -0.76 -5.44 -4.90
N THR A 89 -1.13 -4.21 -4.49
CA THR A 89 -2.24 -3.92 -3.60
C THR A 89 -3.49 -3.61 -4.42
N ALA A 90 -4.59 -4.32 -4.15
CA ALA A 90 -5.89 -4.04 -4.76
C ALA A 90 -6.73 -3.11 -3.85
N ALA A 91 -7.05 -1.91 -4.33
CA ALA A 91 -7.85 -0.94 -3.61
C ALA A 91 -9.34 -1.23 -3.72
N LEU A 92 -9.99 -1.39 -2.58
CA LEU A 92 -11.44 -1.62 -2.42
C LEU A 92 -12.13 -0.28 -2.13
N PHE A 93 -12.46 0.46 -3.17
CA PHE A 93 -13.03 1.80 -3.04
C PHE A 93 -14.41 1.78 -2.36
N ALA A 94 -14.59 2.67 -1.38
CA ALA A 94 -15.80 2.75 -0.56
C ALA A 94 -17.10 2.98 -1.35
N GLY A 95 -17.04 3.64 -2.50
CA GLY A 95 -18.20 3.89 -3.36
C GLY A 95 -18.74 2.64 -4.07
N ARG A 96 -17.93 1.58 -4.18
CA ARG A 96 -18.32 0.32 -4.81
C ARG A 96 -18.81 -0.72 -3.80
N PHE A 97 -18.23 -0.74 -2.61
CA PHE A 97 -18.51 -1.74 -1.58
C PHE A 97 -19.20 -1.05 -0.39
N ILE A 98 -20.55 -1.07 -0.37
CA ILE A 98 -21.34 -0.32 0.59
C ILE A 98 -21.53 -1.11 1.90
N THR A 99 -21.78 -2.41 1.80
CA THR A 99 -21.98 -3.30 2.94
C THR A 99 -20.70 -4.05 3.33
N ASN A 100 -20.67 -4.62 4.51
CA ASN A 100 -19.55 -5.46 4.95
C ASN A 100 -19.48 -6.77 4.17
N GLU A 101 -20.61 -7.31 3.73
CA GLU A 101 -20.64 -8.52 2.90
C GLU A 101 -20.04 -8.23 1.51
N GLU A 102 -20.42 -7.11 0.90
CA GLU A 102 -19.89 -6.73 -0.42
C GLU A 102 -18.38 -6.54 -0.40
N ILE A 103 -17.85 -5.81 0.60
CA ILE A 103 -16.39 -5.59 0.67
C ILE A 103 -15.64 -6.88 1.00
N LEU A 104 -16.19 -7.74 1.85
CA LEU A 104 -15.58 -9.04 2.15
C LEU A 104 -15.54 -9.91 0.90
N ARG A 105 -16.64 -10.00 0.15
CA ARG A 105 -16.70 -10.72 -1.13
C ARG A 105 -15.71 -10.17 -2.14
N GLY A 106 -15.66 -8.85 -2.34
CA GLY A 106 -14.72 -8.21 -3.26
C GLY A 106 -13.27 -8.42 -2.86
N ALA A 107 -12.96 -8.42 -1.56
CA ALA A 107 -11.63 -8.73 -1.05
C ALA A 107 -11.24 -10.18 -1.36
N PHE A 108 -12.12 -11.15 -1.07
CA PHE A 108 -11.88 -12.55 -1.44
C PHE A 108 -11.68 -12.72 -2.95
N GLU A 109 -12.49 -12.07 -3.78
CA GLU A 109 -12.36 -12.16 -5.25
C GLU A 109 -10.97 -11.74 -5.73
N VAL A 110 -10.45 -10.58 -5.30
CA VAL A 110 -9.13 -10.11 -5.75
C VAL A 110 -7.99 -10.89 -5.12
N MET A 111 -8.12 -11.31 -3.86
CA MET A 111 -7.11 -12.12 -3.18
C MET A 111 -7.01 -13.52 -3.80
N MET A 112 -8.14 -14.14 -4.16
CA MET A 112 -8.17 -15.43 -4.88
C MET A 112 -7.57 -15.33 -6.28
N LYS A 113 -7.64 -14.17 -6.93
CA LYS A 113 -6.97 -13.88 -8.22
C LYS A 113 -5.48 -13.57 -8.07
N GLY A 114 -4.94 -13.61 -6.85
CA GLY A 114 -3.51 -13.47 -6.56
C GLY A 114 -3.05 -12.05 -6.21
N ALA A 115 -3.96 -11.17 -5.74
CA ALA A 115 -3.55 -9.91 -5.11
C ALA A 115 -2.72 -10.21 -3.85
N ASP A 116 -1.69 -9.39 -3.61
CA ASP A 116 -0.76 -9.60 -2.51
C ASP A 116 -1.28 -8.92 -1.22
N SER A 117 -2.09 -7.87 -1.38
CA SER A 117 -2.79 -7.19 -0.30
C SER A 117 -4.02 -6.46 -0.81
N VAL A 118 -4.85 -6.02 0.11
CA VAL A 118 -5.96 -5.11 -0.16
C VAL A 118 -5.79 -3.80 0.59
N LEU A 119 -6.30 -2.70 0.02
CA LEU A 119 -6.41 -1.41 0.69
C LEU A 119 -7.88 -1.02 0.80
N THR A 120 -8.29 -0.49 1.95
CA THR A 120 -9.62 0.09 2.10
C THR A 120 -9.59 1.35 2.96
N PRO A 121 -10.31 2.44 2.53
CA PRO A 121 -10.52 3.64 3.34
C PRO A 121 -11.74 3.50 4.28
N ARG A 122 -12.34 2.30 4.37
CA ARG A 122 -13.47 2.01 5.25
C ARG A 122 -13.06 2.05 6.73
N SER A 123 -14.02 1.84 7.62
CA SER A 123 -13.79 1.87 9.07
C SER A 123 -12.76 0.84 9.54
N PHE A 124 -12.16 1.08 10.70
CA PHE A 124 -11.19 0.16 11.30
C PHE A 124 -11.79 -1.22 11.59
N ASP A 125 -13.11 -1.31 11.85
CA ASP A 125 -13.81 -2.58 12.04
C ASP A 125 -13.84 -3.39 10.73
N VAL A 126 -13.93 -2.74 9.58
CA VAL A 126 -13.82 -3.40 8.26
C VAL A 126 -12.38 -3.89 8.04
N VAL A 127 -11.38 -3.09 8.39
CA VAL A 127 -9.96 -3.52 8.33
C VAL A 127 -9.75 -4.75 9.21
N GLU A 128 -10.26 -4.74 10.44
CA GLU A 128 -10.17 -5.87 11.37
C GLU A 128 -10.87 -7.13 10.83
N MET A 129 -12.05 -6.96 10.24
CA MET A 129 -12.79 -8.06 9.62
C MET A 129 -11.98 -8.73 8.52
N LEU A 130 -11.39 -7.95 7.59
CA LEU A 130 -10.57 -8.48 6.49
C LEU A 130 -9.27 -9.13 7.02
N ALA A 131 -8.61 -8.51 8.00
CA ALA A 131 -7.39 -9.05 8.61
C ALA A 131 -7.64 -10.38 9.34
N LYS A 132 -8.80 -10.55 9.98
CA LYS A 132 -9.21 -11.82 10.65
C LYS A 132 -9.38 -12.98 9.66
N GLU A 133 -9.67 -12.70 8.39
CA GLU A 133 -9.70 -13.72 7.33
C GLU A 133 -8.29 -14.07 6.79
N GLY A 134 -7.23 -13.51 7.39
CA GLY A 134 -5.84 -13.78 6.99
C GLY A 134 -5.34 -12.91 5.84
N MET A 135 -6.12 -11.93 5.39
CA MET A 135 -5.71 -11.02 4.32
C MET A 135 -4.67 -10.02 4.80
N GLN A 136 -3.75 -9.64 3.92
CA GLN A 136 -2.83 -8.54 4.16
C GLN A 136 -3.56 -7.23 3.85
N VAL A 137 -3.80 -6.40 4.88
CA VAL A 137 -4.64 -5.20 4.75
C VAL A 137 -3.82 -3.93 4.96
N GLN A 138 -4.03 -2.94 4.10
CA GLN A 138 -3.64 -1.55 4.31
C GLN A 138 -4.89 -0.72 4.61
N GLY A 139 -4.75 0.20 5.56
CA GLY A 139 -5.78 1.20 5.84
C GLY A 139 -5.42 2.57 5.25
N HIS A 140 -6.19 3.58 5.62
CA HIS A 140 -6.01 4.95 5.14
C HIS A 140 -6.16 5.92 6.31
N VAL A 141 -5.19 6.80 6.51
CA VAL A 141 -5.18 7.80 7.59
C VAL A 141 -4.75 9.17 7.08
N GLY A 142 -4.92 10.19 7.91
CA GLY A 142 -4.64 11.57 7.55
C GLY A 142 -5.88 12.25 6.98
N MET A 143 -5.69 13.01 5.90
CA MET A 143 -6.79 13.68 5.20
C MET A 143 -7.40 12.73 4.16
N VAL A 144 -8.09 11.70 4.63
CA VAL A 144 -8.79 10.76 3.73
C VAL A 144 -9.80 11.54 2.87
N PRO A 145 -9.74 11.47 1.51
CA PRO A 145 -10.51 12.33 0.62
C PRO A 145 -12.03 12.32 0.86
N SER A 146 -12.59 11.16 1.19
CA SER A 146 -14.03 11.04 1.53
C SER A 146 -14.43 11.81 2.79
N MET A 147 -13.47 12.22 3.61
CA MET A 147 -13.66 12.99 4.84
C MET A 147 -13.32 14.47 4.70
N ALA A 148 -13.00 14.95 3.49
CA ALA A 148 -12.54 16.33 3.25
C ALA A 148 -13.51 17.39 3.81
N THR A 149 -14.83 17.15 3.76
CA THR A 149 -15.82 18.09 4.34
C THR A 149 -15.66 18.28 5.84
N LYS A 150 -15.23 17.25 6.59
CA LYS A 150 -14.92 17.34 8.02
C LYS A 150 -13.78 18.31 8.31
N TYR A 151 -12.84 18.43 7.37
CA TYR A 151 -11.64 19.26 7.49
C TYR A 151 -11.80 20.65 6.85
N GLY A 152 -13.00 20.99 6.33
CA GLY A 152 -13.23 22.24 5.62
C GLY A 152 -12.67 22.28 4.20
N GLY A 153 -12.40 21.14 3.60
CA GLY A 153 -11.80 20.95 2.28
C GLY A 153 -10.51 20.14 2.34
N ILE A 154 -9.89 19.96 1.17
CA ILE A 154 -8.59 19.27 1.06
C ILE A 154 -7.51 20.18 1.66
N ARG A 155 -6.81 19.69 2.67
CA ARG A 155 -5.72 20.41 3.34
C ARG A 155 -4.75 19.47 4.04
N THR A 156 -3.56 19.95 4.28
CA THR A 156 -2.61 19.24 5.16
C THR A 156 -3.15 19.19 6.59
N VAL A 157 -3.15 18.03 7.21
CA VAL A 157 -3.45 17.77 8.63
C VAL A 157 -2.16 17.48 9.41
N GLY A 158 -2.25 17.47 10.74
CA GLY A 158 -1.07 17.23 11.58
C GLY A 158 -0.18 18.46 11.78
N LYS A 159 -0.68 19.67 11.44
CA LYS A 159 0.05 20.94 11.65
C LYS A 159 0.11 21.39 13.11
N THR A 160 -0.77 20.88 13.95
CA THR A 160 -0.78 21.10 15.39
C THR A 160 -0.53 19.79 16.13
N ALA A 161 -0.09 19.88 17.38
CA ALA A 161 0.13 18.71 18.23
C ALA A 161 -1.13 17.85 18.36
N ASP A 162 -2.30 18.48 18.52
CA ASP A 162 -3.58 17.76 18.63
C ASP A 162 -3.95 17.03 17.33
N GLU A 163 -3.74 17.67 16.17
CA GLU A 163 -3.96 17.00 14.89
C GLU A 163 -3.00 15.82 14.69
N ALA A 164 -1.71 16.00 15.00
CA ALA A 164 -0.71 14.94 14.90
C ALA A 164 -1.05 13.77 15.84
N LEU A 165 -1.47 14.04 17.07
CA LEU A 165 -1.91 13.01 18.00
C LEU A 165 -3.17 12.27 17.51
N ASN A 166 -4.08 12.93 16.82
CA ASN A 166 -5.25 12.28 16.24
C ASN A 166 -4.83 11.34 15.09
N VAL A 167 -3.90 11.74 14.22
CA VAL A 167 -3.33 10.85 13.18
C VAL A 167 -2.66 9.65 13.84
N LEU A 168 -1.88 9.84 14.92
CA LEU A 168 -1.26 8.72 15.64
C LEU A 168 -2.30 7.76 16.24
N LYS A 169 -3.37 8.28 16.83
CA LYS A 169 -4.47 7.44 17.34
C LYS A 169 -5.08 6.57 16.24
N ASP A 170 -5.28 7.14 15.05
CA ASP A 170 -5.83 6.39 13.92
C ASP A 170 -4.82 5.34 13.41
N MET A 171 -3.52 5.65 13.34
CA MET A 171 -2.47 4.67 13.05
C MET A 171 -2.50 3.50 14.06
N LYS A 172 -2.63 3.81 15.36
CA LYS A 172 -2.72 2.78 16.40
C LYS A 172 -3.98 1.92 16.30
N ARG A 173 -5.10 2.51 15.92
CA ARG A 173 -6.34 1.76 15.65
C ARG A 173 -6.17 0.81 14.47
N LEU A 174 -5.50 1.23 13.39
CA LEU A 174 -5.17 0.36 12.27
C LEU A 174 -4.25 -0.80 12.67
N GLU A 175 -3.20 -0.53 13.46
CA GLU A 175 -2.34 -1.58 13.99
C GLU A 175 -3.14 -2.62 14.78
N ASN A 176 -4.01 -2.16 15.69
CA ASN A 176 -4.85 -3.02 16.52
C ASN A 176 -5.87 -3.80 15.68
N ALA A 177 -6.33 -3.23 14.57
CA ALA A 177 -7.20 -3.91 13.60
C ALA A 177 -6.45 -4.94 12.74
N GLY A 178 -5.14 -5.08 12.87
CA GLY A 178 -4.34 -6.08 12.15
C GLY A 178 -3.84 -5.63 10.78
N ALA A 179 -3.92 -4.33 10.44
CA ALA A 179 -3.30 -3.80 9.23
C ALA A 179 -1.76 -3.92 9.30
N PHE A 180 -1.12 -4.25 8.17
CA PHE A 180 0.34 -4.20 8.08
C PHE A 180 0.84 -2.82 7.65
N GLY A 181 0.01 -2.02 7.01
CA GLY A 181 0.38 -0.72 6.47
C GLY A 181 -0.78 0.25 6.34
N ALA A 182 -0.45 1.47 5.96
CA ALA A 182 -1.43 2.52 5.71
C ALA A 182 -0.96 3.49 4.62
N GLU A 183 -1.89 3.95 3.80
CA GLU A 183 -1.74 5.22 3.09
C GLU A 183 -1.90 6.36 4.08
N VAL A 184 -0.97 7.31 4.01
CA VAL A 184 -0.93 8.49 4.89
C VAL A 184 -1.04 9.72 4.02
N GLU A 185 -2.25 10.25 3.92
CA GLU A 185 -2.56 11.31 2.96
C GLU A 185 -2.53 12.70 3.58
N CYS A 186 -1.82 13.60 2.92
CA CYS A 186 -1.72 15.03 3.27
C CYS A 186 -1.39 15.28 4.74
N VAL A 187 -0.48 14.52 5.33
CA VAL A 187 0.01 14.76 6.70
C VAL A 187 1.28 15.60 6.65
N ALA A 188 1.37 16.61 7.54
CA ALA A 188 2.54 17.47 7.63
C ALA A 188 3.82 16.64 7.81
N GLU A 189 4.86 16.95 7.04
CA GLU A 189 6.10 16.17 6.98
C GLU A 189 6.75 16.04 8.37
N ASP A 190 6.89 17.17 9.11
CA ASP A 190 7.49 17.17 10.44
C ASP A 190 6.74 16.25 11.42
N ALA A 191 5.40 16.27 11.34
CA ALA A 191 4.57 15.36 12.14
C ALA A 191 4.82 13.90 11.72
N LEU A 192 4.81 13.60 10.41
CA LEU A 192 4.98 12.23 9.91
C LEU A 192 6.36 11.65 10.25
N ILE A 193 7.43 12.47 10.23
CA ILE A 193 8.78 12.09 10.66
C ILE A 193 8.76 11.57 12.11
N GLU A 194 7.98 12.22 12.98
CA GLU A 194 7.86 11.78 14.37
C GLU A 194 6.90 10.58 14.50
N LEU A 195 5.72 10.65 13.90
CA LEU A 195 4.67 9.62 14.02
C LEU A 195 5.13 8.25 13.56
N LYS A 196 5.94 8.17 12.49
CA LYS A 196 6.48 6.89 11.98
C LYS A 196 7.31 6.11 13.00
N LYS A 197 7.85 6.78 14.03
CA LYS A 197 8.64 6.13 15.10
C LYS A 197 7.74 5.40 16.11
N HIS A 198 6.47 5.75 16.15
CA HIS A 198 5.50 5.27 17.12
C HIS A 198 4.52 4.23 16.56
N THR A 199 4.71 3.78 15.32
CA THR A 199 3.86 2.77 14.69
C THR A 199 4.70 1.69 14.00
N SER A 200 4.21 0.45 14.00
CA SER A 200 4.80 -0.67 13.24
C SER A 200 4.33 -0.68 11.78
N LEU A 201 3.27 0.06 11.43
CA LEU A 201 2.72 0.09 10.08
C LEU A 201 3.75 0.50 9.02
N VAL A 202 3.77 -0.16 7.90
CA VAL A 202 4.41 0.34 6.68
C VAL A 202 3.60 1.54 6.19
N LEU A 203 4.25 2.71 6.07
CA LEU A 203 3.56 3.96 5.72
C LEU A 203 3.87 4.36 4.28
N ASN A 204 2.84 4.48 3.45
CA ASN A 204 2.89 5.01 2.11
C ASN A 204 2.39 6.46 2.15
N SER A 205 3.32 7.41 2.09
CA SER A 205 2.99 8.84 2.15
C SER A 205 2.47 9.33 0.81
N LEU A 206 1.32 10.03 0.83
CA LEU A 206 0.64 10.65 -0.30
C LEU A 206 0.44 12.15 -0.05
N GLY A 207 0.55 12.97 -1.08
CA GLY A 207 0.19 14.40 -1.03
C GLY A 207 1.26 15.37 -1.17
#